data_66c07173e291089fcdbc7617e5776584
#
_entry.id   66c07173e291089fcdbc7617e5776584
#
_cell.length_a   1.000
_cell.length_b   1.000
_cell.length_c   1.000
_cell.angle_alpha   90.00
_cell.angle_beta   90.00
_cell.angle_gamma   90.00
#
_symmetry.space_group_name_H-M   'P 1'
#
loop_
_entity.id
_entity.type
_entity.pdbx_description
1 polymer ?
#
loop_
_entity_poly.entity_id
_entity_poly.type
_entity_poly.pdbx_seq_one_letter_code
_entity_poly.pdbx_strand_id
1 'polypeptide(L)'
;MYTRRLCRSALLFTGMLPAQDQIASIQVTGAIKQPLTFSADDLAKMPRASLRTSSNGMETHYEGGWLHGVLKRAGVPRGAAVRGKALASYLLAEAQDGYQAISSLGELDPAFIDNEILLADTTNGKPLFGTLGRFRLVLPKDKHGAHSARMLTKIEVVQIRK
;
A
#
# COMPACT_ATOMS: atom_id res chain seq x y z
N MET A 1 -14.83 -68.37 -26.07
CA MET A 1 -14.63 -67.65 -24.77
C MET A 1 -13.99 -66.32 -25.06
N TYR A 2 -14.80 -65.21 -25.09
CA TYR A 2 -14.33 -63.92 -25.38
C TYR A 2 -14.23 -63.11 -24.05
N THR A 3 -13.02 -62.81 -23.61
CA THR A 3 -12.76 -61.96 -22.48
C THR A 3 -12.69 -60.49 -22.92
N ARG A 4 -13.70 -59.69 -22.61
CA ARG A 4 -13.73 -58.22 -22.81
C ARG A 4 -12.83 -57.55 -21.76
N ARG A 5 -11.74 -56.92 -22.20
CA ARG A 5 -10.95 -55.98 -21.37
C ARG A 5 -11.63 -54.63 -21.33
N LEU A 6 -12.06 -54.23 -20.14
CA LEU A 6 -12.56 -52.89 -19.84
C LEU A 6 -11.36 -51.94 -19.71
N CYS A 7 -11.23 -51.01 -20.68
CA CYS A 7 -10.36 -49.88 -20.58
C CYS A 7 -10.97 -48.86 -19.60
N ARG A 8 -10.37 -48.71 -18.43
CA ARG A 8 -10.70 -47.61 -17.51
C ARG A 8 -9.91 -46.38 -17.95
N SER A 9 -10.60 -45.43 -18.62
CA SER A 9 -10.08 -44.07 -18.86
C SER A 9 -10.06 -43.32 -17.56
N ALA A 10 -8.88 -43.05 -17.02
CA ALA A 10 -8.68 -42.13 -15.91
C ALA A 10 -8.76 -40.70 -16.45
N LEU A 11 -9.83 -40.01 -16.13
CA LEU A 11 -9.95 -38.55 -16.32
C LEU A 11 -9.05 -37.88 -15.29
N LEU A 12 -7.92 -37.31 -15.74
CA LEU A 12 -7.10 -36.41 -14.97
C LEU A 12 -7.84 -35.07 -14.86
N PHE A 13 -8.46 -34.85 -13.71
CA PHE A 13 -8.97 -33.54 -13.32
C PHE A 13 -7.77 -32.65 -12.97
N THR A 14 -7.34 -31.83 -13.92
CA THR A 14 -6.36 -30.78 -13.66
C THR A 14 -7.10 -29.70 -12.85
N GLY A 15 -7.01 -29.79 -11.54
CA GLY A 15 -7.51 -28.74 -10.65
C GLY A 15 -6.74 -27.46 -10.92
N MET A 16 -7.41 -26.50 -11.53
CA MET A 16 -6.96 -25.11 -11.61
C MET A 16 -6.98 -24.57 -10.18
N LEU A 17 -5.82 -24.48 -9.52
CA LEU A 17 -5.67 -23.75 -8.27
C LEU A 17 -6.12 -22.31 -8.54
N PRO A 18 -7.05 -21.75 -7.76
CA PRO A 18 -7.38 -20.34 -7.88
C PRO A 18 -6.09 -19.56 -7.62
N ALA A 19 -5.75 -18.64 -8.52
CA ALA A 19 -4.71 -17.66 -8.28
C ALA A 19 -5.02 -16.99 -6.93
N GLN A 20 -4.10 -17.08 -5.98
CA GLN A 20 -4.24 -16.42 -4.68
C GLN A 20 -4.49 -14.95 -4.95
N ASP A 21 -5.71 -14.51 -4.64
CA ASP A 21 -6.07 -13.09 -4.68
C ASP A 21 -5.05 -12.37 -3.80
N GLN A 22 -4.17 -11.63 -4.44
CA GLN A 22 -3.25 -10.74 -3.76
C GLN A 22 -4.08 -9.82 -2.89
N ILE A 23 -3.69 -9.62 -1.63
CA ILE A 23 -4.41 -8.80 -0.66
C ILE A 23 -4.84 -7.51 -1.33
N ALA A 24 -6.13 -7.41 -1.62
CA ALA A 24 -6.68 -6.35 -2.45
C ALA A 24 -7.00 -5.09 -1.65
N SER A 25 -6.56 -5.02 -0.38
CA SER A 25 -6.88 -3.93 0.53
C SER A 25 -5.72 -3.59 1.46
N ILE A 26 -5.69 -2.34 1.92
CA ILE A 26 -4.79 -1.83 2.95
C ILE A 26 -5.58 -1.58 4.22
N GLN A 27 -5.07 -1.99 5.35
CA GLN A 27 -5.61 -1.65 6.66
C GLN A 27 -4.94 -0.37 7.19
N VAL A 28 -5.74 0.57 7.68
CA VAL A 28 -5.27 1.75 8.41
C VAL A 28 -5.77 1.64 9.84
N THR A 29 -4.85 1.55 10.79
CA THR A 29 -5.13 1.20 12.19
C THR A 29 -4.32 2.07 13.18
N GLY A 30 -4.44 1.79 14.47
CA GLY A 30 -3.64 2.41 15.53
C GLY A 30 -4.32 3.61 16.21
N ALA A 31 -3.56 4.65 16.50
CA ALA A 31 -4.04 5.86 17.19
C ALA A 31 -4.82 6.79 16.25
N ILE A 32 -5.94 6.33 15.74
CA ILE A 32 -6.84 6.99 14.79
C ILE A 32 -8.28 6.99 15.32
N LYS A 33 -9.14 7.82 14.74
CA LYS A 33 -10.55 7.89 15.16
C LYS A 33 -11.31 6.62 14.85
N GLN A 34 -11.06 6.03 13.69
CA GLN A 34 -11.69 4.77 13.27
C GLN A 34 -10.77 3.97 12.35
N PRO A 35 -10.60 2.66 12.57
CA PRO A 35 -9.92 1.80 11.64
C PRO A 35 -10.60 1.83 10.27
N LEU A 36 -9.80 1.83 9.22
CA LEU A 36 -10.29 1.83 7.85
C LEU A 36 -9.63 0.68 7.08
N THR A 37 -10.39 0.14 6.13
CA THR A 37 -9.85 -0.76 5.10
C THR A 37 -10.09 -0.11 3.76
N PHE A 38 -9.02 0.08 2.97
CA PHE A 38 -9.07 0.63 1.63
C PHE A 38 -8.82 -0.46 0.61
N SER A 39 -9.78 -0.70 -0.26
CA SER A 39 -9.59 -1.47 -1.49
C SER A 39 -8.97 -0.60 -2.58
N ALA A 40 -8.53 -1.23 -3.68
CA ALA A 40 -8.11 -0.50 -4.87
C ALA A 40 -9.24 0.37 -5.44
N ASP A 41 -10.49 -0.12 -5.37
CA ASP A 41 -11.67 0.63 -5.81
C ASP A 41 -11.96 1.85 -4.93
N ASP A 42 -11.71 1.75 -3.62
CA ASP A 42 -11.85 2.89 -2.72
C ASP A 42 -10.79 3.95 -2.99
N LEU A 43 -9.56 3.53 -3.29
CA LEU A 43 -8.49 4.42 -3.67
C LEU A 43 -8.77 5.09 -5.04
N ALA A 44 -9.35 4.36 -5.99
CA ALA A 44 -9.74 4.88 -7.29
C ALA A 44 -10.83 5.96 -7.22
N LYS A 45 -11.69 5.92 -6.20
CA LYS A 45 -12.73 6.94 -5.94
C LYS A 45 -12.18 8.21 -5.26
N MET A 46 -10.92 8.19 -4.80
CA MET A 46 -10.26 9.37 -4.26
C MET A 46 -9.72 10.26 -5.40
N PRO A 47 -9.46 11.55 -5.13
CA PRO A 47 -8.76 12.39 -6.09
C PRO A 47 -7.45 11.71 -6.51
N ARG A 48 -7.31 11.44 -7.80
CA ARG A 48 -6.12 10.78 -8.37
C ARG A 48 -4.96 11.76 -8.38
N ALA A 49 -3.81 11.22 -8.08
CA ALA A 49 -2.54 11.92 -8.10
C ALA A 49 -1.50 11.09 -8.84
N SER A 50 -0.45 11.73 -9.31
CA SER A 50 0.64 11.05 -9.99
C SER A 50 1.99 11.63 -9.59
N LEU A 51 3.00 10.77 -9.58
CA LEU A 51 4.39 11.12 -9.32
C LEU A 51 5.31 10.43 -10.33
N ARG A 52 6.40 11.10 -10.67
CA ARG A 52 7.51 10.52 -11.40
C ARG A 52 8.71 10.39 -10.47
N THR A 53 9.34 9.24 -10.51
CA THR A 53 10.59 9.00 -9.78
C THR A 53 11.65 8.55 -10.76
N SER A 54 12.88 8.94 -10.51
CA SER A 54 14.05 8.46 -11.28
C SER A 54 14.96 7.66 -10.37
N SER A 55 15.29 6.45 -10.79
CA SER A 55 16.25 5.58 -10.11
C SER A 55 17.16 4.94 -11.13
N ASN A 56 18.49 5.10 -10.94
CA ASN A 56 19.51 4.57 -11.87
C ASN A 56 19.28 5.00 -13.33
N GLY A 57 18.80 6.24 -13.54
CA GLY A 57 18.53 6.76 -14.89
C GLY A 57 17.21 6.27 -15.51
N MET A 58 16.46 5.44 -14.81
CA MET A 58 15.16 4.95 -15.26
C MET A 58 14.04 5.75 -14.61
N GLU A 59 13.20 6.39 -15.42
CA GLU A 59 12.02 7.10 -14.96
C GLU A 59 10.85 6.14 -14.81
N THR A 60 10.15 6.24 -13.69
CA THR A 60 8.94 5.45 -13.41
C THR A 60 7.80 6.40 -13.03
N HIS A 61 6.67 6.23 -13.67
CA HIS A 61 5.45 6.98 -13.40
C HIS A 61 4.52 6.16 -12.52
N TYR A 62 4.14 6.73 -11.36
CA TYR A 62 3.19 6.13 -10.41
C TYR A 62 1.92 6.95 -10.34
N GLU A 63 0.78 6.27 -10.18
CA GLU A 63 -0.52 6.88 -9.96
C GLU A 63 -1.21 6.24 -8.75
N GLY A 64 -2.02 7.03 -8.06
CA GLY A 64 -2.72 6.59 -6.85
C GLY A 64 -3.48 7.73 -6.18
N GLY A 65 -3.54 7.69 -4.86
CA GLY A 65 -4.08 8.76 -4.03
C GLY A 65 -2.99 9.34 -3.11
N TRP A 66 -3.11 10.62 -2.75
CA TRP A 66 -2.21 11.21 -1.76
C TRP A 66 -2.37 10.53 -0.40
N LEU A 67 -1.27 10.13 0.22
CA LEU A 67 -1.28 9.49 1.55
C LEU A 67 -1.98 10.37 2.59
N HIS A 68 -1.73 11.69 2.56
CA HIS A 68 -2.40 12.61 3.47
C HIS A 68 -3.94 12.60 3.33
N GLY A 69 -4.48 12.31 2.13
CA GLY A 69 -5.91 12.14 1.89
C GLY A 69 -6.47 10.89 2.57
N VAL A 70 -5.73 9.77 2.51
CA VAL A 70 -6.07 8.52 3.20
C VAL A 70 -6.06 8.72 4.72
N LEU A 71 -5.00 9.31 5.25
CA LEU A 71 -4.86 9.61 6.67
C LEU A 71 -5.95 10.57 7.18
N LYS A 72 -6.38 11.54 6.37
CA LYS A 72 -7.51 12.42 6.69
C LYS A 72 -8.80 11.62 6.90
N ARG A 73 -9.09 10.64 6.03
CA ARG A 73 -10.28 9.78 6.17
C ARG A 73 -10.23 8.94 7.45
N ALA A 74 -9.06 8.48 7.86
CA ALA A 74 -8.86 7.77 9.12
C ALA A 74 -8.95 8.68 10.36
N GLY A 75 -9.07 9.99 10.18
CA GLY A 75 -9.15 10.96 11.27
C GLY A 75 -7.81 11.21 11.96
N VAL A 76 -6.70 10.97 11.27
CA VAL A 76 -5.35 11.30 11.76
C VAL A 76 -5.21 12.82 11.91
N PRO A 77 -4.64 13.33 13.02
CA PRO A 77 -4.37 14.76 13.19
C PRO A 77 -3.53 15.34 12.05
N ARG A 78 -3.80 16.58 11.64
CA ARG A 78 -3.15 17.24 10.51
C ARG A 78 -2.97 18.75 10.77
N GLY A 79 -2.00 19.36 10.08
CA GLY A 79 -1.73 20.79 10.15
C GLY A 79 -1.51 21.25 11.58
N ALA A 80 -2.20 22.31 12.01
CA ALA A 80 -2.08 22.85 13.36
C ALA A 80 -2.44 21.85 14.49
N ALA A 81 -3.13 20.74 14.20
CA ALA A 81 -3.42 19.70 15.17
C ALA A 81 -2.24 18.73 15.38
N VAL A 82 -1.21 18.73 14.52
CA VAL A 82 0.01 17.95 14.70
C VAL A 82 0.94 18.66 15.68
N ARG A 83 0.60 18.58 16.96
CA ARG A 83 1.36 19.16 18.07
C ARG A 83 1.28 18.29 19.30
N GLY A 84 2.22 18.47 20.24
CA GLY A 84 2.27 17.68 21.47
C GLY A 84 2.35 16.18 21.17
N LYS A 85 1.42 15.40 21.71
CA LYS A 85 1.39 13.92 21.52
C LYS A 85 1.26 13.51 20.06
N ALA A 86 0.52 14.28 19.25
CA ALA A 86 0.38 13.98 17.81
C ALA A 86 1.70 14.16 17.07
N LEU A 87 2.51 15.17 17.44
CA LEU A 87 3.85 15.36 16.86
C LEU A 87 4.82 14.23 17.25
N ALA A 88 4.64 13.63 18.43
CA ALA A 88 5.41 12.47 18.89
C ALA A 88 4.82 11.14 18.39
N SER A 89 4.02 11.16 17.33
CA SER A 89 3.45 9.98 16.70
C SER A 89 4.14 9.69 15.39
N TYR A 90 4.14 8.42 14.99
CA TYR A 90 4.70 7.99 13.72
C TYR A 90 3.75 7.06 12.99
N LEU A 91 3.95 6.93 11.71
CA LEU A 91 3.31 5.96 10.85
C LEU A 91 4.26 4.79 10.65
N LEU A 92 3.77 3.59 10.92
CA LEU A 92 4.42 2.34 10.60
C LEU A 92 3.73 1.74 9.36
N ALA A 93 4.47 1.67 8.26
CA ALA A 93 4.05 0.99 7.05
C ALA A 93 4.55 -0.45 7.09
N GLU A 94 3.65 -1.41 6.91
CA GLU A 94 3.96 -2.84 6.89
C GLU A 94 3.62 -3.45 5.53
N ALA A 95 4.56 -4.20 4.99
CA ALA A 95 4.42 -4.92 3.73
C ALA A 95 4.12 -6.40 3.95
N GLN A 96 3.62 -7.07 2.91
CA GLN A 96 3.27 -8.50 2.93
C GLN A 96 4.48 -9.40 3.20
N ASP A 97 5.68 -8.98 2.80
CA ASP A 97 6.95 -9.69 3.01
C ASP A 97 7.57 -9.43 4.40
N GLY A 98 6.87 -8.70 5.27
CA GLY A 98 7.34 -8.34 6.60
C GLY A 98 8.22 -7.09 6.63
N TYR A 99 8.46 -6.43 5.47
CA TYR A 99 9.20 -5.18 5.44
C TYR A 99 8.43 -4.08 6.20
N GLN A 100 9.15 -3.29 6.97
CA GLN A 100 8.58 -2.19 7.76
C GLN A 100 9.36 -0.89 7.52
N ALA A 101 8.64 0.21 7.41
CA ALA A 101 9.20 1.55 7.32
C ALA A 101 8.45 2.51 8.26
N ILE A 102 9.18 3.44 8.87
CA ILE A 102 8.64 4.40 9.82
C ILE A 102 8.82 5.82 9.25
N SER A 103 7.78 6.64 9.40
CA SER A 103 7.84 8.08 9.13
C SER A 103 7.10 8.85 10.23
N SER A 104 7.63 9.99 10.67
CA SER A 104 6.93 10.83 11.65
C SER A 104 5.69 11.47 11.03
N LEU A 105 4.66 11.76 11.83
CA LEU A 105 3.46 12.46 11.31
C LEU A 105 3.80 13.86 10.78
N GLY A 106 4.80 14.53 11.34
CA GLY A 106 5.26 15.83 10.83
C GLY A 106 5.85 15.75 9.43
N GLU A 107 6.59 14.67 9.10
CA GLU A 107 7.15 14.45 7.75
C GLU A 107 6.08 14.12 6.71
N LEU A 108 4.94 13.62 7.16
CA LEU A 108 3.83 13.21 6.29
C LEU A 108 2.82 14.33 6.04
N ASP A 109 2.91 15.43 6.77
CA ASP A 109 1.95 16.52 6.68
C ASP A 109 2.49 17.66 5.82
N PRO A 110 1.80 17.99 4.70
CA PRO A 110 2.18 19.10 3.83
C PRO A 110 2.28 20.48 4.50
N ALA A 111 1.68 20.65 5.69
CA ALA A 111 1.80 21.89 6.47
C ALA A 111 3.18 22.07 7.11
N PHE A 112 3.97 20.99 7.26
CA PHE A 112 5.31 21.02 7.85
C PHE A 112 6.41 20.89 6.80
N ILE A 113 6.21 19.98 5.85
CA ILE A 113 7.21 19.70 4.82
C ILE A 113 6.48 19.52 3.49
N ASP A 114 6.96 20.18 2.47
CA ASP A 114 6.51 19.97 1.11
C ASP A 114 6.99 18.59 0.62
N ASN A 115 6.34 17.53 1.13
CA ASN A 115 6.63 16.16 0.81
C ASN A 115 5.35 15.45 0.35
N GLU A 116 5.20 15.36 -0.95
CA GLU A 116 4.05 14.69 -1.57
C GLU A 116 4.29 13.19 -1.60
N ILE A 117 3.65 12.47 -0.68
CA ILE A 117 3.74 11.01 -0.59
C ILE A 117 2.53 10.38 -1.25
N LEU A 118 2.78 9.51 -2.21
CA LEU A 118 1.74 8.82 -2.96
C LEU A 118 1.52 7.40 -2.41
N LEU A 119 0.27 7.05 -2.18
CA LEU A 119 -0.17 5.66 -2.08
C LEU A 119 -0.54 5.21 -3.49
N ALA A 120 0.38 4.53 -4.15
CA ALA A 120 0.24 4.10 -5.53
C ALA A 120 -0.46 2.75 -5.64
N ASP A 121 -1.30 2.60 -6.66
CA ASP A 121 -1.93 1.37 -7.12
C ASP A 121 -1.61 1.06 -8.59
N THR A 122 -0.99 2.01 -9.29
CA THR A 122 -0.72 1.95 -10.72
C THR A 122 0.72 2.39 -11.01
N THR A 123 1.38 1.73 -11.95
CA THR A 123 2.71 2.08 -12.45
C THR A 123 2.72 2.02 -13.98
N ASN A 124 3.24 3.09 -14.63
CA ASN A 124 3.33 3.20 -16.09
C ASN A 124 2.01 2.84 -16.80
N GLY A 125 0.87 3.32 -16.25
CA GLY A 125 -0.47 3.09 -16.78
C GLY A 125 -1.04 1.67 -16.56
N LYS A 126 -0.39 0.82 -15.76
CA LYS A 126 -0.86 -0.53 -15.44
C LYS A 126 -1.02 -0.72 -13.93
N PRO A 127 -2.03 -1.46 -13.46
CA PRO A 127 -2.16 -1.81 -12.06
C PRO A 127 -0.88 -2.45 -11.51
N LEU A 128 -0.51 -2.10 -10.27
CA LEU A 128 0.59 -2.75 -9.58
C LEU A 128 0.27 -4.23 -9.33
N PHE A 129 1.26 -5.11 -9.54
CA PHE A 129 1.12 -6.57 -9.36
C PHE A 129 2.46 -7.27 -9.04
N GLY A 130 2.38 -8.55 -8.72
CA GLY A 130 3.54 -9.39 -8.48
C GLY A 130 4.39 -8.91 -7.31
N THR A 131 5.69 -8.78 -7.50
CA THR A 131 6.66 -8.34 -6.48
C THR A 131 6.52 -6.88 -6.07
N LEU A 132 5.70 -6.09 -6.76
CA LEU A 132 5.35 -4.72 -6.37
C LEU A 132 4.13 -4.70 -5.44
N GLY A 133 3.36 -5.80 -5.39
CA GLY A 133 2.08 -5.88 -4.68
C GLY A 133 0.99 -5.06 -5.36
N ARG A 134 -0.15 -4.93 -4.71
CA ARG A 134 -1.28 -4.10 -5.20
C ARG A 134 -1.13 -2.64 -4.81
N PHE A 135 -0.35 -2.36 -3.77
CA PHE A 135 -0.15 -1.02 -3.24
C PHE A 135 1.31 -0.78 -2.88
N ARG A 136 1.73 0.44 -3.04
CA ARG A 136 3.08 0.89 -2.72
C ARG A 136 3.05 2.31 -2.17
N LEU A 137 3.88 2.60 -1.16
CA LEU A 137 4.24 3.97 -0.82
C LEU A 137 5.33 4.47 -1.76
N VAL A 138 5.19 5.70 -2.23
CA VAL A 138 6.18 6.37 -3.07
C VAL A 138 6.54 7.71 -2.43
N LEU A 139 7.81 7.82 -1.99
CA LEU A 139 8.39 9.01 -1.40
C LEU A 139 9.41 9.59 -2.38
N PRO A 140 9.02 10.60 -3.18
CA PRO A 140 9.85 11.06 -4.31
C PRO A 140 11.12 11.80 -3.88
N LYS A 141 11.13 12.36 -2.66
CA LYS A 141 12.26 13.14 -2.14
C LYS A 141 13.31 12.32 -1.42
N ASP A 142 13.05 11.03 -1.20
CA ASP A 142 14.04 10.13 -0.61
C ASP A 142 15.16 9.82 -1.60
N LYS A 143 16.39 10.03 -1.19
CA LYS A 143 17.57 9.65 -1.98
C LYS A 143 17.67 8.14 -2.19
N HIS A 144 17.14 7.37 -1.25
CA HIS A 144 17.08 5.90 -1.30
C HIS A 144 15.64 5.46 -1.11
N GLY A 145 15.19 4.50 -1.89
CA GLY A 145 13.79 4.03 -1.87
C GLY A 145 13.39 3.20 -0.63
N ALA A 146 14.15 3.28 0.46
CA ALA A 146 13.91 2.48 1.67
C ALA A 146 12.54 2.75 2.32
N HIS A 147 12.08 4.00 2.38
CA HIS A 147 10.76 4.31 2.91
C HIS A 147 9.61 4.02 1.93
N SER A 148 9.93 3.79 0.65
CA SER A 148 8.95 3.47 -0.40
C SER A 148 8.56 1.99 -0.34
N ALA A 149 7.81 1.59 0.70
CA ALA A 149 7.42 0.21 0.95
C ALA A 149 6.55 -0.34 -0.20
N ARG A 150 6.99 -1.48 -0.76
CA ARG A 150 6.24 -2.27 -1.75
C ARG A 150 5.33 -3.27 -1.05
N MET A 151 4.38 -3.85 -1.78
CA MET A 151 3.48 -4.88 -1.25
C MET A 151 2.79 -4.44 0.05
N LEU A 152 2.44 -3.16 0.14
CA LEU A 152 1.88 -2.55 1.34
C LEU A 152 0.55 -3.19 1.71
N THR A 153 0.40 -3.60 2.96
CA THR A 153 -0.81 -4.25 3.50
C THR A 153 -1.41 -3.51 4.67
N LYS A 154 -0.58 -2.78 5.42
CA LYS A 154 -1.02 -2.10 6.63
C LYS A 154 -0.29 -0.76 6.82
N ILE A 155 -1.04 0.19 7.32
CA ILE A 155 -0.55 1.47 7.83
C ILE A 155 -1.04 1.59 9.27
N GLU A 156 -0.13 1.69 10.22
CA GLU A 156 -0.46 1.87 11.63
C GLU A 156 0.05 3.22 12.13
N VAL A 157 -0.85 3.99 12.74
CA VAL A 157 -0.46 5.22 13.43
C VAL A 157 -0.14 4.88 14.88
N VAL A 158 1.11 5.02 15.26
CA VAL A 158 1.60 4.71 16.59
C VAL A 158 1.86 5.99 17.36
N GLN A 159 1.22 6.14 18.51
CA GLN A 159 1.47 7.24 19.43
C GLN A 159 2.43 6.79 20.52
N ILE A 160 3.55 7.50 20.65
CA ILE A 160 4.48 7.26 21.75
C ILE A 160 3.82 7.70 23.05
N ARG A 161 3.64 6.75 23.96
CA ARG A 161 3.15 7.03 25.33
C ARG A 161 4.34 7.37 26.21
N LYS A 162 4.25 8.52 26.88
CA LYS A 162 5.05 8.80 28.08
C LYS A 162 4.25 8.44 29.31
#